data_3a4daa16047a119b5c406a619b8b5c09
#
_entry.id   3a4daa16047a119b5c406a619b8b5c09
#
_cell.length_a   1.000
_cell.length_b   1.000
_cell.length_c   1.000
_cell.angle_alpha   90.00
_cell.angle_beta   90.00
_cell.angle_gamma   90.00
#
_symmetry.space_group_name_H-M   'P 1'
#
loop_
_entity.id
_entity.type
_entity.pdbx_description
1 polymer ?
#
loop_
_entity_poly.entity_id
_entity_poly.type
_entity_poly.pdbx_seq_one_letter_code
_entity_poly.pdbx_strand_id
1 'polypeptide(L)'
;GTTSEFGAARAGTDLLAERPDFVIVEFSVNDESTEHFKETYEGLVRKILGAAWNPAVLLVHNVFYHNGANAQMMHAAIGRHYDLPSVSMQSSIYPEVVAGRIENRAITPDDLHPNDEGHALVASVITYFLEQVRSGKLTGSNTSFAPGAKLPAPLTKNAYEDSVRIRNAAAPDMVGLPQPLMEGFVPDEAAQNGITDCFRYGWTAKKTGDAITFLAEGSCIAVQYRKSVKLPAPVALAVVDDDTEHAVRLDANFDETWGDKLELATLLEHGKEGRHTVTIRLAETHEDDAVPFYLVSVIAAGRSGKD
;
A
#
# COMPACT_ATOMS: atom_id res chain seq x y z
N GLY A 1 -7.21 5.08 2.74
CA GLY A 1 -6.08 4.73 3.54
C GLY A 1 -5.46 3.40 3.15
N THR A 2 -4.30 3.45 2.49
CA THR A 2 -3.49 2.26 2.21
C THR A 2 -2.02 2.63 2.40
N THR A 3 -1.20 1.65 2.78
CA THR A 3 0.22 1.85 3.07
C THR A 3 1.11 1.68 1.84
N SER A 4 2.40 2.06 1.95
CA SER A 4 3.40 1.83 0.91
C SER A 4 3.64 0.34 0.63
N GLU A 5 3.38 -0.56 1.58
CA GLU A 5 3.43 -2.00 1.36
C GLU A 5 2.44 -2.43 0.27
N PHE A 6 1.19 -1.98 0.39
CA PHE A 6 0.21 -2.20 -0.67
C PHE A 6 0.58 -1.46 -1.96
N GLY A 7 1.10 -0.23 -1.83
CA GLY A 7 1.63 0.54 -2.96
C GLY A 7 2.67 -0.26 -3.76
N ALA A 8 3.66 -0.85 -3.09
CA ALA A 8 4.70 -1.66 -3.70
C ALA A 8 4.12 -2.93 -4.37
N ALA A 9 3.19 -3.62 -3.70
CA ALA A 9 2.60 -4.85 -4.22
C ALA A 9 1.74 -4.65 -5.47
N ARG A 10 1.07 -3.50 -5.60
CA ARG A 10 0.19 -3.20 -6.74
C ARG A 10 0.84 -2.37 -7.85
N ALA A 11 2.00 -1.73 -7.59
CA ALA A 11 2.59 -0.78 -8.52
C ALA A 11 2.86 -1.36 -9.91
N GLY A 12 3.21 -2.64 -10.01
CA GLY A 12 3.45 -3.30 -11.30
C GLY A 12 2.22 -3.28 -12.20
N THR A 13 1.05 -3.61 -11.66
CA THR A 13 -0.20 -3.80 -12.40
C THR A 13 -1.06 -2.54 -12.48
N ASP A 14 -1.07 -1.74 -11.41
CA ASP A 14 -2.01 -0.61 -11.31
C ASP A 14 -1.35 0.73 -11.72
N LEU A 15 -0.02 0.80 -11.81
CA LEU A 15 0.74 1.99 -12.13
C LEU A 15 1.66 1.79 -13.34
N LEU A 16 2.60 0.85 -13.24
CA LEU A 16 3.67 0.71 -14.24
C LEU A 16 3.18 0.10 -15.56
N ALA A 17 2.08 -0.65 -15.54
CA ALA A 17 1.42 -1.14 -16.75
C ALA A 17 0.97 0.02 -17.67
N GLU A 18 0.61 1.18 -17.09
CA GLU A 18 0.20 2.39 -17.82
C GLU A 18 1.39 3.22 -18.37
N ARG A 19 2.64 2.85 -18.02
CA ARG A 19 3.88 3.50 -18.45
C ARG A 19 3.88 5.02 -18.26
N PRO A 20 3.60 5.53 -17.04
CA PRO A 20 3.57 6.96 -16.79
C PRO A 20 4.94 7.61 -17.01
N ASP A 21 4.98 8.82 -17.56
CA ASP A 21 6.21 9.62 -17.68
C ASP A 21 6.60 10.30 -16.35
N PHE A 22 5.61 10.51 -15.48
CA PHE A 22 5.78 11.18 -14.19
C PHE A 22 4.95 10.50 -13.10
N VAL A 23 5.56 10.23 -11.96
CA VAL A 23 4.93 9.57 -10.81
C VAL A 23 5.06 10.44 -9.57
N ILE A 24 3.95 10.68 -8.89
CA ILE A 24 3.91 11.27 -7.56
C ILE A 24 3.71 10.14 -6.54
N VAL A 25 4.56 10.08 -5.53
CA VAL A 25 4.49 9.07 -4.45
C VAL A 25 4.13 9.76 -3.14
N GLU A 26 2.99 9.37 -2.54
CA GLU A 26 2.50 9.90 -1.26
C GLU A 26 1.94 8.76 -0.39
N PHE A 27 2.55 8.52 0.77
CA PHE A 27 2.12 7.56 1.80
C PHE A 27 2.42 8.08 3.22
N SER A 28 2.86 9.33 3.37
CA SER A 28 3.45 9.84 4.60
C SER A 28 2.50 9.89 5.80
N VAL A 29 1.19 9.88 5.55
CA VAL A 29 0.16 9.89 6.59
C VAL A 29 -0.52 8.52 6.80
N ASN A 30 -0.25 7.57 5.92
CA ASN A 30 -0.77 6.20 6.04
C ASN A 30 0.28 5.21 6.55
N ASP A 31 1.55 5.48 6.27
CA ASP A 31 2.67 4.75 6.83
C ASP A 31 2.99 5.25 8.24
N GLU A 32 3.39 4.35 9.10
CA GLU A 32 3.97 4.70 10.39
C GLU A 32 5.47 5.01 10.23
N SER A 33 6.04 5.78 11.17
CA SER A 33 7.46 6.14 11.16
C SER A 33 8.32 4.99 11.71
N THR A 34 8.35 3.85 10.99
CA THR A 34 9.04 2.60 11.37
C THR A 34 10.01 2.13 10.29
N GLU A 35 10.94 1.25 10.63
CA GLU A 35 11.85 0.63 9.65
C GLU A 35 11.10 -0.26 8.65
N HIS A 36 9.99 -0.89 9.07
CA HIS A 36 9.11 -1.63 8.17
C HIS A 36 8.60 -0.75 7.03
N PHE A 37 7.98 0.40 7.35
CA PHE A 37 7.47 1.29 6.32
C PHE A 37 8.56 2.04 5.55
N LYS A 38 9.75 2.21 6.11
CA LYS A 38 10.90 2.67 5.33
C LYS A 38 11.29 1.66 4.25
N GLU A 39 11.27 0.37 4.57
CA GLU A 39 11.59 -0.70 3.62
C GLU A 39 10.52 -0.86 2.55
N THR A 40 9.23 -0.86 2.91
CA THR A 40 8.14 -0.96 1.93
C THR A 40 8.12 0.23 0.99
N TYR A 41 8.38 1.43 1.52
CA TYR A 41 8.50 2.66 0.72
C TYR A 41 9.73 2.61 -0.21
N GLU A 42 10.88 2.13 0.27
CA GLU A 42 12.07 1.91 -0.58
C GLU A 42 11.76 0.93 -1.69
N GLY A 43 11.12 -0.21 -1.39
CA GLY A 43 10.72 -1.20 -2.38
C GLY A 43 9.84 -0.61 -3.49
N LEU A 44 8.85 0.22 -3.12
CA LEU A 44 8.02 0.94 -4.08
C LEU A 44 8.85 1.90 -4.96
N VAL A 45 9.68 2.73 -4.34
CA VAL A 45 10.54 3.69 -5.06
C VAL A 45 11.49 2.97 -6.03
N ARG A 46 12.17 1.91 -5.59
CA ARG A 46 13.07 1.11 -6.43
C ARG A 46 12.33 0.46 -7.58
N LYS A 47 11.13 -0.08 -7.35
CA LYS A 47 10.29 -0.66 -8.40
C LYS A 47 9.94 0.37 -9.49
N ILE A 48 9.64 1.62 -9.10
CA ILE A 48 9.35 2.71 -10.05
C ILE A 48 10.63 3.11 -10.81
N LEU A 49 11.74 3.32 -10.11
CA LEU A 49 13.03 3.70 -10.71
C LEU A 49 13.62 2.60 -11.61
N GLY A 50 13.30 1.33 -11.34
CA GLY A 50 13.69 0.19 -12.17
C GLY A 50 12.91 0.06 -13.48
N ALA A 51 11.89 0.88 -13.71
CA ALA A 51 11.12 0.86 -14.94
C ALA A 51 11.98 1.29 -16.15
N ALA A 52 11.95 0.51 -17.24
CA ALA A 52 12.85 0.68 -18.38
C ALA A 52 12.72 2.04 -19.11
N TRP A 53 11.59 2.75 -18.94
CA TRP A 53 11.35 4.06 -19.56
C TRP A 53 11.71 5.23 -18.64
N ASN A 54 12.23 4.96 -17.43
CA ASN A 54 12.77 5.92 -16.48
C ASN A 54 11.81 7.08 -16.16
N PRO A 55 10.66 6.82 -15.54
CA PRO A 55 9.71 7.87 -15.18
C PRO A 55 10.32 8.88 -14.21
N ALA A 56 9.98 10.15 -14.33
CA ALA A 56 10.31 11.15 -13.31
C ALA A 56 9.51 10.88 -12.03
N VAL A 57 10.15 11.05 -10.87
CA VAL A 57 9.52 10.79 -9.56
C VAL A 57 9.55 12.03 -8.69
N LEU A 58 8.41 12.38 -8.08
CA LEU A 58 8.29 13.40 -7.04
C LEU A 58 7.72 12.76 -5.77
N LEU A 59 8.42 12.89 -4.66
CA LEU A 59 7.92 12.48 -3.36
C LEU A 59 7.10 13.60 -2.75
N VAL A 60 5.91 13.29 -2.27
CA VAL A 60 5.03 14.25 -1.58
C VAL A 60 4.83 13.77 -0.15
N HIS A 61 4.97 14.68 0.80
CA HIS A 61 4.80 14.38 2.22
C HIS A 61 3.65 15.21 2.79
N ASN A 62 2.51 14.59 2.96
CA ASN A 62 1.38 15.15 3.68
C ASN A 62 1.60 15.07 5.20
N VAL A 63 0.68 15.62 5.98
CA VAL A 63 0.84 15.77 7.42
C VAL A 63 -0.53 15.76 8.12
N PHE A 64 -0.58 15.28 9.36
CA PHE A 64 -1.70 15.53 10.25
C PHE A 64 -1.64 16.96 10.77
N TYR A 65 -2.59 17.79 10.37
CA TYR A 65 -2.55 19.25 10.65
C TYR A 65 -2.80 19.63 12.11
N HIS A 66 -3.29 18.71 12.95
CA HIS A 66 -3.46 18.98 14.39
C HIS A 66 -2.16 18.81 15.21
N ASN A 67 -1.21 18.01 14.74
CA ASN A 67 -0.01 17.69 15.52
C ASN A 67 1.30 17.62 14.71
N GLY A 68 1.24 17.73 13.39
CA GLY A 68 2.39 17.67 12.51
C GLY A 68 2.97 16.27 12.30
N ALA A 69 2.29 15.20 12.75
CA ALA A 69 2.78 13.83 12.61
C ALA A 69 2.74 13.35 11.16
N ASN A 70 3.75 12.60 10.76
CA ASN A 70 3.83 11.84 9.51
C ASN A 70 5.08 10.94 9.48
N ALA A 71 5.21 10.12 8.44
CA ALA A 71 6.38 9.26 8.21
C ALA A 71 7.48 9.93 7.35
N GLN A 72 7.44 11.25 7.15
CA GLN A 72 8.37 11.97 6.28
C GLN A 72 9.84 11.68 6.58
N MET A 73 10.23 11.51 7.85
CA MET A 73 11.63 11.23 8.19
C MET A 73 12.14 9.96 7.52
N MET A 74 11.34 8.89 7.52
CA MET A 74 11.67 7.62 6.89
C MET A 74 11.67 7.74 5.36
N HIS A 75 10.64 8.34 4.79
CA HIS A 75 10.52 8.53 3.34
C HIS A 75 11.57 9.47 2.77
N ALA A 76 11.89 10.56 3.46
CA ALA A 76 12.93 11.51 3.02
C ALA A 76 14.34 10.92 3.10
N ALA A 77 14.60 9.93 3.96
CA ALA A 77 15.86 9.19 3.94
C ALA A 77 16.02 8.42 2.61
N ILE A 78 14.95 7.78 2.15
CA ILE A 78 14.90 7.11 0.83
C ILE A 78 15.05 8.15 -0.29
N GLY A 79 14.30 9.25 -0.24
CA GLY A 79 14.41 10.33 -1.24
C GLY A 79 15.84 10.84 -1.40
N ARG A 80 16.53 11.12 -0.31
CA ARG A 80 17.94 11.57 -0.34
C ARG A 80 18.88 10.51 -0.91
N HIS A 81 18.66 9.23 -0.57
CA HIS A 81 19.52 8.15 -1.04
C HIS A 81 19.44 7.95 -2.56
N TYR A 82 18.27 8.14 -3.13
CA TYR A 82 18.02 8.01 -4.58
C TYR A 82 18.02 9.36 -5.31
N ASP A 83 18.46 10.44 -4.65
CA ASP A 83 18.52 11.81 -5.22
C ASP A 83 17.16 12.25 -5.83
N LEU A 84 16.07 11.93 -5.14
CA LEU A 84 14.73 12.26 -5.58
C LEU A 84 14.24 13.57 -4.97
N PRO A 85 13.57 14.42 -5.77
CA PRO A 85 12.96 15.63 -5.24
C PRO A 85 11.76 15.30 -4.35
N SER A 86 11.52 16.16 -3.36
CA SER A 86 10.35 16.05 -2.51
C SER A 86 9.74 17.42 -2.18
N VAL A 87 8.43 17.44 -1.96
CA VAL A 87 7.68 18.56 -1.40
C VAL A 87 7.01 18.13 -0.11
N SER A 88 6.95 19.03 0.87
CA SER A 88 6.52 18.73 2.22
C SER A 88 5.47 19.72 2.72
N MET A 89 4.29 19.22 3.05
CA MET A 89 3.24 19.99 3.68
C MET A 89 3.58 20.32 5.14
N GLN A 90 4.38 19.46 5.79
CA GLN A 90 4.92 19.72 7.12
C GLN A 90 5.85 20.93 7.16
N SER A 91 6.56 21.22 6.07
CA SER A 91 7.49 22.36 5.99
C SER A 91 6.89 23.60 5.31
N SER A 92 5.71 23.49 4.69
CA SER A 92 5.06 24.58 3.95
C SER A 92 3.74 25.02 4.59
N ILE A 93 2.69 24.20 4.53
CA ILE A 93 1.34 24.55 4.99
C ILE A 93 1.23 24.46 6.52
N TYR A 94 1.76 23.41 7.13
CA TYR A 94 1.64 23.18 8.57
C TYR A 94 2.15 24.34 9.45
N PRO A 95 3.31 24.98 9.16
CA PRO A 95 3.75 26.15 9.92
C PRO A 95 2.77 27.33 9.85
N GLU A 96 2.02 27.49 8.75
CA GLU A 96 1.01 28.51 8.60
C GLU A 96 -0.22 28.23 9.49
N VAL A 97 -0.57 26.94 9.60
CA VAL A 97 -1.63 26.47 10.52
C VAL A 97 -1.21 26.68 11.98
N VAL A 98 0.01 26.27 12.35
CA VAL A 98 0.54 26.47 13.72
C VAL A 98 0.61 27.95 14.10
N ALA A 99 0.95 28.82 13.15
CA ALA A 99 1.01 30.26 13.37
C ALA A 99 -0.38 30.93 13.35
N GLY A 100 -1.45 30.19 13.12
CA GLY A 100 -2.83 30.71 13.04
C GLY A 100 -3.10 31.60 11.82
N ARG A 101 -2.24 31.55 10.79
CA ARG A 101 -2.49 32.25 9.52
C ARG A 101 -3.43 31.49 8.60
N ILE A 102 -3.48 30.18 8.75
CA ILE A 102 -4.47 29.31 8.13
C ILE A 102 -5.23 28.59 9.25
N GLU A 103 -6.54 28.69 9.25
CA GLU A 103 -7.37 27.92 10.17
C GLU A 103 -7.44 26.45 9.71
N ASN A 104 -7.12 25.50 10.60
CA ASN A 104 -7.09 24.09 10.28
C ASN A 104 -8.43 23.61 9.66
N ARG A 105 -9.56 23.97 10.27
CA ARG A 105 -10.88 23.56 9.79
C ARG A 105 -11.32 24.24 8.49
N ALA A 106 -10.62 25.26 8.04
CA ALA A 106 -10.84 25.84 6.71
C ALA A 106 -10.26 24.95 5.59
N ILE A 107 -9.27 24.10 5.89
CA ILE A 107 -8.57 23.28 4.89
C ILE A 107 -8.77 21.76 5.05
N THR A 108 -9.22 21.31 6.23
CA THR A 108 -9.53 19.90 6.50
C THR A 108 -10.77 19.77 7.39
N PRO A 109 -11.68 18.81 7.14
CA PRO A 109 -12.78 18.51 8.04
C PRO A 109 -12.36 17.69 9.27
N ASP A 110 -11.25 16.94 9.19
CA ASP A 110 -10.86 15.88 10.13
C ASP A 110 -9.37 15.89 10.50
N ASP A 111 -8.69 17.01 10.31
CA ASP A 111 -7.25 17.23 10.57
C ASP A 111 -6.29 16.52 9.57
N LEU A 112 -6.79 15.80 8.59
CA LEU A 112 -5.99 15.03 7.65
C LEU A 112 -6.42 15.22 6.20
N HIS A 113 -7.68 14.86 5.87
CA HIS A 113 -8.15 14.86 4.50
C HIS A 113 -8.44 16.29 4.03
N PRO A 114 -7.72 16.78 3.00
CA PRO A 114 -7.98 18.13 2.50
C PRO A 114 -9.40 18.24 1.93
N ASN A 115 -10.08 19.36 2.20
CA ASN A 115 -11.22 19.81 1.40
C ASN A 115 -10.72 20.54 0.13
N ASP A 116 -11.59 21.17 -0.64
CA ASP A 116 -11.22 21.84 -1.89
C ASP A 116 -10.15 22.93 -1.67
N GLU A 117 -10.24 23.72 -0.62
CA GLU A 117 -9.23 24.73 -0.27
C GLU A 117 -7.90 24.09 0.13
N GLY A 118 -7.95 23.02 0.92
CA GLY A 118 -6.77 22.23 1.29
C GLY A 118 -6.10 21.59 0.08
N HIS A 119 -6.88 21.01 -0.83
CA HIS A 119 -6.36 20.50 -2.11
C HIS A 119 -5.71 21.58 -2.96
N ALA A 120 -6.31 22.79 -3.03
CA ALA A 120 -5.75 23.93 -3.75
C ALA A 120 -4.39 24.36 -3.16
N LEU A 121 -4.25 24.36 -1.83
CA LEU A 121 -2.97 24.66 -1.17
C LEU A 121 -1.91 23.59 -1.46
N VAL A 122 -2.24 22.31 -1.33
CA VAL A 122 -1.32 21.21 -1.66
C VAL A 122 -0.89 21.30 -3.13
N ALA A 123 -1.84 21.53 -4.03
CA ALA A 123 -1.55 21.72 -5.45
C ALA A 123 -0.63 22.92 -5.70
N SER A 124 -0.81 24.03 -4.96
CA SER A 124 0.04 25.21 -5.09
C SER A 124 1.49 24.95 -4.70
N VAL A 125 1.73 24.15 -3.64
CA VAL A 125 3.09 23.74 -3.22
C VAL A 125 3.75 22.88 -4.30
N ILE A 126 3.04 21.89 -4.84
CA ILE A 126 3.53 21.01 -5.90
C ILE A 126 3.81 21.84 -7.17
N THR A 127 2.88 22.69 -7.58
CA THR A 127 3.01 23.52 -8.80
C THR A 127 4.16 24.52 -8.65
N TYR A 128 4.33 25.15 -7.49
CA TYR A 128 5.48 26.02 -7.24
C TYR A 128 6.81 25.29 -7.45
N PHE A 129 6.94 24.07 -6.92
CA PHE A 129 8.14 23.24 -7.13
C PHE A 129 8.36 22.96 -8.64
N LEU A 130 7.31 22.48 -9.34
CA LEU A 130 7.40 22.17 -10.77
C LEU A 130 7.76 23.40 -11.62
N GLU A 131 7.27 24.58 -11.25
CA GLU A 131 7.65 25.86 -11.91
C GLU A 131 9.14 26.23 -11.67
N GLN A 132 9.68 25.93 -10.48
CA GLN A 132 11.12 26.14 -10.26
C GLN A 132 11.96 25.19 -11.13
N VAL A 133 11.54 23.92 -11.26
CA VAL A 133 12.18 22.96 -12.18
C VAL A 133 12.06 23.46 -13.64
N ARG A 134 10.87 23.81 -14.09
CA ARG A 134 10.62 24.30 -15.45
C ARG A 134 11.44 25.54 -15.81
N SER A 135 11.62 26.44 -14.85
CA SER A 135 12.39 27.68 -15.05
C SER A 135 13.92 27.49 -14.94
N GLY A 136 14.38 26.26 -14.66
CA GLY A 136 15.81 25.96 -14.49
C GLY A 136 16.43 26.52 -13.20
N LYS A 137 15.62 26.96 -12.25
CA LYS A 137 16.12 27.45 -10.94
C LYS A 137 16.48 26.32 -9.99
N LEU A 138 15.86 25.17 -10.16
CA LEU A 138 16.25 23.92 -9.50
C LEU A 138 16.86 23.01 -10.55
N THR A 139 18.16 22.83 -10.46
CA THR A 139 18.90 21.86 -11.25
C THR A 139 19.16 20.65 -10.35
N GLY A 140 18.25 19.70 -10.35
CA GLY A 140 18.49 18.40 -9.70
C GLY A 140 19.26 17.48 -10.63
N SER A 141 20.08 16.63 -10.07
CA SER A 141 20.86 15.66 -10.83
C SER A 141 20.09 14.36 -11.12
N ASN A 142 18.82 14.44 -11.43
CA ASN A 142 18.02 13.27 -11.91
C ASN A 142 18.65 12.56 -13.13
N THR A 143 19.84 13.00 -13.54
CA THR A 143 20.68 12.35 -14.55
C THR A 143 21.36 11.10 -14.00
N SER A 144 21.27 10.81 -12.70
CA SER A 144 21.97 9.68 -12.06
C SER A 144 21.42 8.32 -12.52
N PHE A 145 20.16 8.29 -12.98
CA PHE A 145 19.52 7.07 -13.40
C PHE A 145 19.14 7.13 -14.87
N ALA A 146 20.14 7.08 -15.76
CA ALA A 146 19.89 6.85 -17.18
C ALA A 146 19.13 5.50 -17.33
N PRO A 147 18.25 5.35 -18.35
CA PRO A 147 17.55 4.11 -18.61
C PRO A 147 18.50 2.90 -18.58
N GLY A 148 18.22 1.92 -17.73
CA GLY A 148 19.07 0.75 -17.53
C GLY A 148 20.31 0.95 -16.63
N ALA A 149 20.47 2.13 -16.01
CA ALA A 149 21.51 2.33 -14.99
C ALA A 149 21.22 1.47 -13.74
N LYS A 150 22.28 0.93 -13.15
CA LYS A 150 22.14 0.18 -11.91
C LYS A 150 21.81 1.16 -10.77
N LEU A 151 20.71 0.89 -10.07
CA LEU A 151 20.34 1.65 -8.87
C LEU A 151 21.41 1.49 -7.77
N PRO A 152 21.55 2.48 -6.87
CA PRO A 152 22.36 2.31 -5.67
C PRO A 152 21.94 1.07 -4.87
N ALA A 153 22.87 0.56 -4.05
CA ALA A 153 22.51 -0.48 -3.10
C ALA A 153 21.37 0.00 -2.19
N PRO A 154 20.41 -0.84 -1.85
CA PRO A 154 19.30 -0.43 -1.00
C PRO A 154 19.79 -0.04 0.41
N LEU A 155 19.05 0.86 1.07
CA LEU A 155 19.26 1.23 2.46
C LEU A 155 18.71 0.20 3.45
N THR A 156 17.70 -0.56 3.03
CA THR A 156 17.01 -1.55 3.83
C THR A 156 17.33 -2.97 3.34
N LYS A 157 16.66 -3.98 3.86
CA LYS A 157 16.76 -5.37 3.35
C LYS A 157 16.15 -5.52 1.96
N ASN A 158 15.33 -4.54 1.53
CA ASN A 158 14.76 -4.45 0.19
C ASN A 158 13.88 -5.64 -0.23
N ALA A 159 13.16 -6.24 0.71
CA ALA A 159 12.26 -7.35 0.39
C ALA A 159 11.12 -6.95 -0.56
N TYR A 160 10.68 -5.69 -0.50
CA TYR A 160 9.44 -5.24 -1.17
C TYR A 160 9.60 -4.73 -2.60
N GLU A 161 10.82 -4.61 -3.14
CA GLU A 161 11.04 -4.22 -4.54
C GLU A 161 10.40 -5.20 -5.53
N ASP A 162 10.41 -6.49 -5.22
CA ASP A 162 9.83 -7.54 -6.04
C ASP A 162 8.45 -8.01 -5.57
N SER A 163 7.84 -7.29 -4.60
CA SER A 163 6.54 -7.65 -4.06
C SER A 163 5.45 -7.80 -5.12
N VAL A 164 4.60 -8.80 -4.94
CA VAL A 164 3.46 -9.10 -5.82
C VAL A 164 2.20 -9.26 -5.01
N ARG A 165 1.07 -9.02 -5.67
CA ARG A 165 -0.27 -9.21 -5.12
C ARG A 165 -0.95 -10.38 -5.83
N ILE A 166 -1.38 -11.39 -5.08
CA ILE A 166 -2.12 -12.54 -5.58
C ILE A 166 -3.61 -12.25 -5.39
N ARG A 167 -4.37 -12.29 -6.49
CA ARG A 167 -5.81 -12.08 -6.59
C ARG A 167 -6.48 -13.26 -7.29
N ASN A 168 -7.80 -13.27 -7.41
CA ASN A 168 -8.49 -14.34 -8.14
C ASN A 168 -8.26 -14.24 -9.67
N ALA A 169 -8.65 -15.28 -10.40
CA ALA A 169 -8.39 -15.41 -11.85
C ALA A 169 -9.11 -14.36 -12.71
N ALA A 170 -10.11 -13.66 -12.19
CA ALA A 170 -10.79 -12.58 -12.91
C ALA A 170 -9.94 -11.30 -12.99
N ALA A 171 -8.92 -11.17 -12.14
CA ALA A 171 -7.97 -10.06 -12.23
C ALA A 171 -7.09 -10.20 -13.50
N PRO A 172 -6.94 -9.13 -14.31
CA PRO A 172 -6.22 -9.22 -15.59
C PRO A 172 -4.78 -9.71 -15.50
N ASP A 173 -4.11 -9.42 -14.39
CA ASP A 173 -2.72 -9.82 -14.11
C ASP A 173 -2.59 -11.25 -13.57
N MET A 174 -3.72 -11.92 -13.29
CA MET A 174 -3.74 -13.28 -12.73
C MET A 174 -4.13 -14.36 -13.74
N VAL A 175 -4.44 -13.97 -14.97
CA VAL A 175 -4.86 -14.92 -16.02
C VAL A 175 -3.75 -15.95 -16.29
N GLY A 176 -4.10 -17.24 -16.17
CA GLY A 176 -3.18 -18.36 -16.41
C GLY A 176 -2.22 -18.66 -15.25
N LEU A 177 -2.27 -17.91 -14.14
CA LEU A 177 -1.48 -18.21 -12.95
C LEU A 177 -2.16 -19.26 -12.06
N PRO A 178 -1.41 -20.01 -11.24
CA PRO A 178 -1.96 -20.98 -10.29
C PRO A 178 -2.97 -20.31 -9.36
N GLN A 179 -4.11 -20.98 -9.19
CA GLN A 179 -5.16 -20.52 -8.27
C GLN A 179 -5.05 -21.24 -6.93
N PRO A 180 -5.53 -20.63 -5.83
CA PRO A 180 -5.53 -21.27 -4.52
C PRO A 180 -6.47 -22.47 -4.46
N LEU A 181 -6.18 -23.38 -3.54
CA LEU A 181 -7.13 -24.42 -3.16
C LEU A 181 -8.25 -23.79 -2.33
N MET A 182 -9.50 -23.96 -2.75
CA MET A 182 -10.68 -23.38 -2.10
C MET A 182 -11.57 -24.47 -1.53
N GLU A 183 -11.91 -24.33 -0.27
CA GLU A 183 -12.88 -25.15 0.48
C GLU A 183 -13.91 -24.22 1.10
N GLY A 184 -14.99 -23.90 0.35
CA GLY A 184 -16.03 -22.99 0.77
C GLY A 184 -15.82 -21.51 0.41
N PHE A 185 -14.60 -21.07 0.15
CA PHE A 185 -14.34 -19.76 -0.43
C PHE A 185 -14.77 -19.71 -1.91
N VAL A 186 -15.33 -18.59 -2.32
CA VAL A 186 -15.82 -18.36 -3.69
C VAL A 186 -15.16 -17.10 -4.24
N PRO A 187 -14.60 -17.11 -5.46
CA PRO A 187 -14.03 -15.92 -6.08
C PRO A 187 -15.10 -14.86 -6.32
N ASP A 188 -14.75 -13.60 -6.07
CA ASP A 188 -15.57 -12.46 -6.43
C ASP A 188 -15.31 -12.08 -7.90
N GLU A 189 -16.29 -12.37 -8.74
CA GLU A 189 -16.28 -12.07 -10.18
C GLU A 189 -17.24 -10.92 -10.52
N ALA A 190 -17.73 -10.20 -9.51
CA ALA A 190 -18.64 -9.09 -9.71
C ALA A 190 -18.03 -8.00 -10.60
N ALA A 191 -18.82 -7.48 -11.51
CA ALA A 191 -18.43 -6.35 -12.34
C ALA A 191 -18.16 -5.11 -11.47
N GLN A 192 -17.03 -4.46 -11.72
CA GLN A 192 -16.61 -3.32 -10.92
C GLN A 192 -17.26 -2.03 -11.38
N ASN A 193 -17.77 -1.28 -10.41
CA ASN A 193 -18.28 0.06 -10.63
C ASN A 193 -17.20 1.11 -10.28
N GLY A 194 -16.31 1.36 -11.24
CA GLY A 194 -15.32 2.41 -11.13
C GLY A 194 -13.96 1.97 -10.55
N ILE A 195 -13.00 2.87 -10.67
CA ILE A 195 -11.59 2.66 -10.28
C ILE A 195 -11.37 2.74 -8.76
N THR A 196 -12.31 3.31 -8.02
CA THR A 196 -12.22 3.57 -6.59
C THR A 196 -12.57 2.36 -5.73
N ASP A 197 -13.18 1.33 -6.29
CA ASP A 197 -13.52 0.12 -5.56
C ASP A 197 -12.26 -0.73 -5.32
N CYS A 198 -11.79 -0.77 -4.06
CA CYS A 198 -10.65 -1.58 -3.67
C CYS A 198 -11.01 -3.03 -3.32
N PHE A 199 -12.30 -3.33 -3.10
CA PHE A 199 -12.81 -4.66 -2.75
C PHE A 199 -13.18 -5.44 -3.99
N ARG A 200 -12.18 -5.88 -4.75
CA ARG A 200 -12.36 -6.53 -6.04
C ARG A 200 -11.35 -7.65 -6.27
N TYR A 201 -11.77 -8.60 -7.09
CA TYR A 201 -10.95 -9.75 -7.50
C TYR A 201 -10.42 -10.55 -6.31
N GLY A 202 -11.15 -10.51 -5.18
CA GLY A 202 -10.88 -11.28 -3.99
C GLY A 202 -11.74 -12.54 -3.92
N TRP A 203 -11.96 -13.01 -2.71
CA TRP A 203 -12.77 -14.20 -2.42
C TRP A 203 -13.66 -13.94 -1.22
N THR A 204 -14.83 -14.55 -1.20
CA THR A 204 -15.77 -14.48 -0.09
C THR A 204 -16.01 -15.85 0.54
N ALA A 205 -16.26 -15.86 1.86
CA ALA A 205 -16.66 -17.04 2.61
C ALA A 205 -17.69 -16.69 3.69
N LYS A 206 -18.53 -17.65 4.12
CA LYS A 206 -19.65 -17.41 5.02
C LYS A 206 -19.79 -18.41 6.18
N LYS A 207 -19.11 -19.55 6.12
CA LYS A 207 -19.31 -20.62 7.10
C LYS A 207 -18.04 -20.89 7.87
N THR A 208 -18.17 -21.05 9.17
CA THR A 208 -17.06 -21.56 10.02
C THR A 208 -16.48 -22.83 9.41
N GLY A 209 -15.16 -22.88 9.27
CA GLY A 209 -14.45 -23.97 8.63
C GLY A 209 -14.14 -23.76 7.14
N ASP A 210 -14.84 -22.86 6.43
CA ASP A 210 -14.46 -22.49 5.07
C ASP A 210 -12.98 -22.07 5.05
N ALA A 211 -12.21 -22.57 4.08
CA ALA A 211 -10.76 -22.34 4.00
C ALA A 211 -10.31 -22.04 2.58
N ILE A 212 -9.22 -21.30 2.47
CA ILE A 212 -8.51 -21.07 1.21
C ILE A 212 -7.00 -21.16 1.47
N THR A 213 -6.28 -21.88 0.61
CA THR A 213 -4.84 -22.11 0.75
C THR A 213 -4.10 -21.68 -0.51
N PHE A 214 -3.10 -20.83 -0.32
CA PHE A 214 -2.21 -20.30 -1.34
C PHE A 214 -0.83 -20.91 -1.24
N LEU A 215 -0.12 -20.93 -2.37
CA LEU A 215 1.33 -21.06 -2.41
C LEU A 215 1.91 -19.67 -2.68
N ALA A 216 2.62 -19.11 -1.72
CA ALA A 216 3.28 -17.81 -1.80
C ALA A 216 4.80 -18.02 -1.75
N GLU A 217 5.55 -17.26 -2.55
CA GLU A 217 7.01 -17.36 -2.57
C GLU A 217 7.61 -16.02 -2.09
N GLY A 218 8.46 -16.10 -1.05
CA GLY A 218 9.08 -14.91 -0.45
C GLY A 218 9.59 -15.14 0.96
N SER A 219 10.03 -14.08 1.60
CA SER A 219 10.38 -14.03 3.03
C SER A 219 9.44 -13.13 3.84
N CYS A 220 8.60 -12.35 3.13
CA CYS A 220 7.59 -11.49 3.74
C CYS A 220 6.23 -11.82 3.11
N ILE A 221 5.22 -12.05 3.95
CA ILE A 221 3.87 -12.41 3.52
C ILE A 221 2.86 -11.60 4.34
N ALA A 222 1.91 -11.00 3.64
CA ALA A 222 0.79 -10.31 4.25
C ALA A 222 -0.52 -10.66 3.54
N VAL A 223 -1.64 -10.41 4.20
CA VAL A 223 -2.97 -10.55 3.61
C VAL A 223 -3.73 -9.25 3.73
N GLN A 224 -4.54 -8.99 2.72
CA GLN A 224 -5.50 -7.90 2.74
C GLN A 224 -6.91 -8.45 2.81
N TYR A 225 -7.71 -7.88 3.71
CA TYR A 225 -9.11 -8.27 3.87
C TYR A 225 -9.96 -7.03 4.17
N ARG A 226 -11.26 -7.16 4.02
CA ARG A 226 -12.20 -6.11 4.36
C ARG A 226 -12.55 -6.16 5.84
N LYS A 227 -12.38 -5.04 6.54
CA LYS A 227 -13.09 -4.75 7.78
C LYS A 227 -14.34 -3.95 7.43
N SER A 228 -15.49 -4.37 7.96
CA SER A 228 -16.79 -3.78 7.61
C SER A 228 -17.45 -3.09 8.79
N VAL A 229 -18.02 -1.92 8.53
CA VAL A 229 -18.87 -1.20 9.49
C VAL A 229 -20.27 -1.85 9.62
N LYS A 230 -20.58 -2.82 8.76
CA LYS A 230 -21.83 -3.61 8.83
C LYS A 230 -21.58 -4.80 9.75
N LEU A 231 -22.08 -4.69 10.97
CA LEU A 231 -21.84 -5.65 12.05
C LEU A 231 -23.05 -6.54 12.32
N PRO A 232 -22.81 -7.79 12.78
CA PRO A 232 -21.54 -8.46 12.93
C PRO A 232 -20.93 -8.88 11.59
N ALA A 233 -19.62 -9.17 11.58
CA ALA A 233 -18.89 -9.71 10.44
C ALA A 233 -18.00 -10.86 10.88
N PRO A 234 -17.69 -11.84 10.00
CA PRO A 234 -16.92 -13.02 10.34
C PRO A 234 -15.50 -12.74 10.78
N VAL A 235 -14.90 -13.71 11.46
CA VAL A 235 -13.49 -13.71 11.84
C VAL A 235 -12.80 -14.92 11.22
N ALA A 236 -11.62 -14.70 10.63
CA ALA A 236 -10.77 -15.76 10.11
C ALA A 236 -9.44 -15.84 10.90
N LEU A 237 -8.76 -16.97 10.77
CA LEU A 237 -7.38 -17.16 11.17
C LEU A 237 -6.54 -17.41 9.92
N ALA A 238 -5.40 -16.74 9.84
CA ALA A 238 -4.39 -16.96 8.82
C ALA A 238 -3.18 -17.64 9.44
N VAL A 239 -2.68 -18.67 8.74
CA VAL A 239 -1.57 -19.52 9.18
C VAL A 239 -0.59 -19.67 8.03
N VAL A 240 0.71 -19.58 8.32
CA VAL A 240 1.79 -19.86 7.38
C VAL A 240 2.43 -21.21 7.74
N ASP A 241 2.60 -22.10 6.76
CA ASP A 241 3.26 -23.42 6.90
C ASP A 241 2.71 -24.28 8.05
N ASP A 242 1.39 -24.24 8.23
CA ASP A 242 0.67 -24.97 9.30
C ASP A 242 1.09 -24.60 10.74
N ASP A 243 1.78 -23.46 10.92
CA ASP A 243 2.18 -22.95 12.23
C ASP A 243 0.98 -22.30 12.94
N THR A 244 0.19 -23.13 13.60
CA THR A 244 -1.01 -22.69 14.31
C THR A 244 -0.71 -21.92 15.60
N GLU A 245 0.50 -22.02 16.14
CA GLU A 245 0.90 -21.28 17.34
C GLU A 245 1.05 -19.78 17.02
N HIS A 246 1.40 -19.43 15.79
CA HIS A 246 1.53 -18.06 15.32
C HIS A 246 0.39 -17.64 14.37
N ALA A 247 -0.79 -18.26 14.53
CA ALA A 247 -1.97 -17.90 13.76
C ALA A 247 -2.35 -16.42 13.96
N VAL A 248 -2.56 -15.68 12.86
CA VAL A 248 -2.96 -14.28 12.88
C VAL A 248 -4.48 -14.18 12.77
N ARG A 249 -5.11 -13.48 13.71
CA ARG A 249 -6.56 -13.23 13.73
C ARG A 249 -6.91 -12.11 12.74
N LEU A 250 -7.77 -12.42 11.82
CA LEU A 250 -8.32 -11.50 10.82
C LEU A 250 -9.77 -11.17 11.19
N ASP A 251 -9.97 -10.17 12.01
CA ASP A 251 -11.29 -9.74 12.47
C ASP A 251 -11.90 -8.76 11.47
N ALA A 252 -12.97 -9.18 10.78
CA ALA A 252 -13.63 -8.35 9.78
C ALA A 252 -14.60 -7.31 10.39
N ASN A 253 -14.76 -7.26 11.71
CA ASN A 253 -15.55 -6.23 12.38
C ASN A 253 -14.79 -4.92 12.44
N PHE A 254 -15.49 -3.80 12.18
CA PHE A 254 -14.92 -2.47 12.20
C PHE A 254 -15.88 -1.51 12.92
N ASP A 255 -15.53 -1.16 14.16
CA ASP A 255 -16.32 -0.28 15.01
C ASP A 255 -16.04 1.21 14.70
N GLU A 256 -16.32 1.60 13.45
CA GLU A 256 -16.19 2.96 12.93
C GLU A 256 -17.41 3.34 12.09
N THR A 257 -17.53 4.59 11.69
CA THR A 257 -18.72 5.09 10.98
C THR A 257 -18.46 5.58 9.56
N TRP A 258 -17.21 5.65 9.13
CA TRP A 258 -16.84 6.28 7.86
C TRP A 258 -16.86 5.33 6.64
N GLY A 259 -16.99 4.02 6.84
CA GLY A 259 -17.08 3.04 5.76
C GLY A 259 -16.18 1.82 5.96
N ASP A 260 -16.26 0.87 5.05
CA ASP A 260 -15.44 -0.33 5.08
C ASP A 260 -13.95 0.01 4.88
N LYS A 261 -13.08 -0.64 5.65
CA LYS A 261 -11.63 -0.46 5.63
C LYS A 261 -10.94 -1.61 4.92
N LEU A 262 -9.97 -1.29 4.05
CA LEU A 262 -9.00 -2.27 3.56
C LEU A 262 -7.93 -2.47 4.63
N GLU A 263 -7.99 -3.60 5.32
CA GLU A 263 -7.01 -3.97 6.36
C GLU A 263 -5.88 -4.79 5.76
N LEU A 264 -4.68 -4.55 6.25
CA LEU A 264 -3.48 -5.33 5.93
C LEU A 264 -2.95 -5.98 7.19
N ALA A 265 -2.78 -7.30 7.17
CA ALA A 265 -2.22 -8.08 8.26
C ALA A 265 -0.95 -8.79 7.81
N THR A 266 0.17 -8.51 8.48
CA THR A 266 1.44 -9.20 8.26
C THR A 266 1.39 -10.59 8.88
N LEU A 267 1.74 -11.61 8.09
CA LEU A 267 1.78 -13.01 8.53
C LEU A 267 3.22 -13.51 8.72
N LEU A 268 4.13 -13.04 7.89
CA LEU A 268 5.55 -13.38 7.95
C LEU A 268 6.36 -12.13 7.61
N GLU A 269 7.33 -11.78 8.46
CA GLU A 269 8.24 -10.66 8.24
C GLU A 269 9.69 -11.15 8.33
N HIS A 270 10.42 -11.05 7.22
CA HIS A 270 11.80 -11.53 7.09
C HIS A 270 12.01 -12.95 7.62
N GLY A 271 11.05 -13.82 7.34
CA GLY A 271 11.15 -15.24 7.66
C GLY A 271 12.11 -15.97 6.73
N LYS A 272 12.02 -17.29 6.75
CA LYS A 272 12.78 -18.10 5.82
C LYS A 272 12.35 -17.79 4.39
N GLU A 273 13.31 -17.53 3.53
CA GLU A 273 13.07 -17.33 2.12
C GLU A 273 12.66 -18.64 1.45
N GLY A 274 11.65 -18.59 0.59
CA GLY A 274 11.21 -19.76 -0.15
C GLY A 274 9.71 -19.80 -0.39
N ARG A 275 9.23 -21.00 -0.68
CA ARG A 275 7.81 -21.26 -0.92
C ARG A 275 7.12 -21.61 0.40
N HIS A 276 6.03 -20.94 0.67
CA HIS A 276 5.19 -21.09 1.85
C HIS A 276 3.75 -21.46 1.48
N THR A 277 3.10 -22.24 2.33
CA THR A 277 1.64 -22.38 2.32
C THR A 277 1.02 -21.32 3.19
N VAL A 278 0.00 -20.62 2.69
CA VAL A 278 -0.77 -19.60 3.44
C VAL A 278 -2.21 -20.05 3.47
N THR A 279 -2.70 -20.46 4.62
CA THR A 279 -4.08 -20.91 4.80
C THR A 279 -4.86 -19.90 5.60
N ILE A 280 -5.98 -19.42 5.04
CA ILE A 280 -6.96 -18.57 5.72
C ILE A 280 -8.21 -19.40 5.94
N ARG A 281 -8.66 -19.51 7.20
CA ARG A 281 -9.83 -20.31 7.60
C ARG A 281 -10.78 -19.47 8.44
N LEU A 282 -12.08 -19.50 8.14
CA LEU A 282 -13.09 -18.90 8.98
C LEU A 282 -13.19 -19.63 10.31
N ALA A 283 -12.96 -18.88 11.39
CA ALA A 283 -12.98 -19.36 12.75
C ALA A 283 -14.29 -19.06 13.49
N GLU A 284 -14.86 -17.88 13.22
CA GLU A 284 -16.09 -17.42 13.88
C GLU A 284 -17.04 -16.84 12.83
N THR A 285 -18.28 -17.32 12.84
CA THR A 285 -19.39 -16.80 12.03
C THR A 285 -20.67 -16.81 12.87
N HIS A 286 -21.61 -15.91 12.54
CA HIS A 286 -22.90 -15.78 13.19
C HIS A 286 -24.01 -15.89 12.16
N GLU A 287 -25.21 -16.32 12.56
CA GLU A 287 -26.36 -16.43 11.64
C GLU A 287 -26.80 -15.07 11.08
N ASP A 288 -26.54 -14.00 11.83
CA ASP A 288 -26.85 -12.62 11.50
C ASP A 288 -25.67 -11.82 10.96
N ASP A 289 -24.56 -12.47 10.55
CA ASP A 289 -23.46 -11.77 9.88
C ASP A 289 -23.98 -10.93 8.73
N ALA A 290 -23.77 -9.61 8.82
CA ALA A 290 -24.31 -8.63 7.88
C ALA A 290 -23.60 -8.68 6.51
N VAL A 291 -22.38 -9.19 6.47
CA VAL A 291 -21.55 -9.34 5.27
C VAL A 291 -20.71 -10.62 5.33
N PRO A 292 -20.34 -11.22 4.18
CA PRO A 292 -19.37 -12.30 4.17
C PRO A 292 -17.98 -11.81 4.56
N PHE A 293 -17.12 -12.70 5.04
CA PHE A 293 -15.69 -12.44 5.07
C PHE A 293 -15.19 -12.19 3.64
N TYR A 294 -14.40 -11.14 3.44
CA TYR A 294 -13.84 -10.79 2.15
C TYR A 294 -12.33 -10.74 2.22
N LEU A 295 -11.67 -11.74 1.65
CA LEU A 295 -10.23 -11.75 1.43
C LEU A 295 -9.94 -11.02 0.11
N VAL A 296 -9.19 -9.93 0.17
CA VAL A 296 -8.90 -9.10 -1.01
C VAL A 296 -7.72 -9.65 -1.80
N SER A 297 -6.62 -9.98 -1.11
CA SER A 297 -5.41 -10.50 -1.74
C SER A 297 -4.42 -11.07 -0.73
N VAL A 298 -3.47 -11.84 -1.23
CA VAL A 298 -2.23 -12.18 -0.52
C VAL A 298 -1.09 -11.39 -1.15
N ILE A 299 -0.24 -10.80 -0.33
CA ILE A 299 0.99 -10.10 -0.75
C ILE A 299 2.17 -11.00 -0.40
N ALA A 300 3.08 -11.19 -1.35
CA ALA A 300 4.34 -11.89 -1.16
C ALA A 300 5.50 -11.01 -1.63
N ALA A 301 6.58 -10.97 -0.85
CA ALA A 301 7.76 -10.13 -1.08
C ALA A 301 9.03 -10.83 -0.60
N GLY A 302 10.21 -10.38 -1.05
CA GLY A 302 11.50 -10.98 -0.69
C GLY A 302 11.69 -12.35 -1.32
N ARG A 303 11.43 -12.46 -2.65
CA ARG A 303 11.64 -13.68 -3.42
C ARG A 303 13.11 -13.84 -3.79
N SER A 304 13.64 -15.07 -3.67
CA SER A 304 14.98 -15.41 -4.13
C SER A 304 15.11 -15.31 -5.66
N GLY A 305 16.22 -14.74 -6.10
CA GLY A 305 16.68 -14.88 -7.48
C GLY A 305 16.44 -13.67 -8.37
N LYS A 306 17.06 -12.55 -8.03
CA LYS A 306 17.61 -11.60 -9.01
C LYS A 306 19.11 -11.45 -8.73
N ASP A 307 19.88 -12.44 -9.15
CA ASP A 307 21.28 -12.27 -9.44
C ASP A 307 21.47 -11.64 -10.83
#